data_ba52b3ff60763e35b73cedfd436b87bd
#
_entry.id   ba52b3ff60763e35b73cedfd436b87bd
#
_cell.length_a   1.000
_cell.length_b   1.000
_cell.length_c   1.000
_cell.angle_alpha   90.00
_cell.angle_beta   90.00
_cell.angle_gamma   90.00
#
_symmetry.space_group_name_H-M   'P 1'
#
loop_
_entity.id
_entity.type
_entity.pdbx_description
1 polymer ?
#
loop_
_entity_poly.entity_id
_entity_poly.type
_entity_poly.pdbx_seq_one_letter_code
_entity_poly.pdbx_strand_id
1 'polypeptide(L)'
;MIKYKLPGGLFILACILLFSVAGFAQITSVNGKVSGISYSNQTKDSVYVFCGNKGELNASLTANLPAGETGTFQWQKYNVQSGLFELFLNDLSGTRTSTISNLENGCYRVIISATSGEKTYTAWAFNDYLELTAGITDSDCSSFKLKGTFDTPALTYIDLPTGQPKELVKNIQVSWSVGDVVVSRILNPEIFNPPTKDTNYSFEVSTRFGCVANAEVRYISIVTKALFSVSEKEGEAPLEVAFTNESENGDAGKYEWFIFRDKDEITLEAEKNQGIVKDSILIKILSDNPVFTFENSGKYKVKLVSKKMSELYTCYDTVYFDGYIVADTSFVDVPNVFTPNGDGTNDEFMVKFWSMKEIKISVFNRWGKLLHVWESNNVINFGNTIDTVPQAVWDGKVGGKYCTPGVYYYVVEGIGRDKVRKRTSGFFHLFRDK
;
A
#
# COMPACT_ATOMS: atom_id res chain seq x y z
N MET A 1 -49.94 21.37 20.82
CA MET A 1 -50.93 20.67 21.68
C MET A 1 -51.97 20.02 20.81
N ILE A 2 -51.81 18.77 20.41
CA ILE A 2 -52.93 17.88 19.95
C ILE A 2 -52.45 16.45 20.24
N LYS A 3 -53.11 15.82 21.20
CA LYS A 3 -52.98 14.43 21.58
C LYS A 3 -53.81 13.59 20.62
N TYR A 4 -53.19 12.56 19.98
CA TYR A 4 -53.93 11.48 19.39
C TYR A 4 -53.78 10.21 20.24
N LYS A 5 -54.94 9.73 20.72
CA LYS A 5 -55.15 8.43 21.38
C LYS A 5 -55.10 7.34 20.31
N LEU A 6 -54.30 6.27 20.53
CA LEU A 6 -54.44 5.01 19.83
C LEU A 6 -55.49 4.16 20.52
N PRO A 7 -56.34 3.46 19.75
CA PRO A 7 -57.25 2.47 20.28
C PRO A 7 -56.55 1.11 20.42
N GLY A 8 -56.87 0.41 21.51
CA GLY A 8 -56.34 -0.91 21.81
C GLY A 8 -56.76 -1.94 20.75
N GLY A 9 -55.77 -2.57 20.15
CA GLY A 9 -55.92 -3.69 19.27
C GLY A 9 -55.47 -4.98 19.95
N LEU A 10 -56.39 -5.88 20.03
CA LEU A 10 -56.35 -7.23 20.56
C LEU A 10 -55.22 -8.03 19.91
N PHE A 11 -54.17 -8.35 20.69
CA PHE A 11 -53.12 -9.28 20.24
C PHE A 11 -53.69 -10.71 20.31
N ILE A 12 -54.11 -11.21 19.18
CA ILE A 12 -54.36 -12.66 18.98
C ILE A 12 -52.97 -13.29 18.82
N LEU A 13 -52.49 -13.91 19.89
CA LEU A 13 -51.30 -14.76 19.91
C LEU A 13 -51.61 -16.04 19.14
N ALA A 14 -51.40 -16.03 17.82
CA ALA A 14 -51.42 -17.24 17.01
C ALA A 14 -50.21 -18.08 17.38
N CYS A 15 -50.39 -19.02 18.30
CA CYS A 15 -49.46 -20.11 18.53
C CYS A 15 -49.38 -20.96 17.27
N ILE A 16 -48.48 -20.61 16.34
CA ILE A 16 -48.08 -21.52 15.25
C ILE A 16 -47.28 -22.63 15.93
N LEU A 17 -47.95 -23.73 16.24
CA LEU A 17 -47.36 -25.03 16.50
C LEU A 17 -46.60 -25.43 15.22
N LEU A 18 -45.32 -25.01 15.13
CA LEU A 18 -44.35 -25.63 14.24
C LEU A 18 -44.19 -27.08 14.70
N PHE A 19 -45.01 -27.99 14.21
CA PHE A 19 -44.65 -29.37 14.13
C PHE A 19 -43.41 -29.45 13.24
N SER A 20 -42.22 -29.34 13.82
CA SER A 20 -41.01 -29.87 13.22
C SER A 20 -41.27 -31.39 13.10
N VAL A 21 -41.72 -31.83 11.92
CA VAL A 21 -41.51 -33.22 11.51
C VAL A 21 -39.99 -33.33 11.43
N ALA A 22 -39.40 -33.70 12.58
CA ALA A 22 -38.04 -34.20 12.63
C ALA A 22 -38.08 -35.49 11.77
N GLY A 23 -37.82 -35.34 10.47
CA GLY A 23 -37.41 -36.47 9.66
C GLY A 23 -36.10 -36.95 10.25
N PHE A 24 -36.16 -37.94 11.11
CA PHE A 24 -34.99 -38.60 11.65
C PHE A 24 -34.24 -39.20 10.45
N ALA A 25 -33.18 -38.56 10.01
CA ALA A 25 -32.22 -39.18 9.12
C ALA A 25 -31.70 -40.42 9.86
N GLN A 26 -32.10 -41.61 9.45
CA GLN A 26 -31.81 -42.84 10.19
C GLN A 26 -30.36 -43.27 9.94
N ILE A 27 -29.71 -42.75 8.91
CA ILE A 27 -28.27 -42.76 8.82
C ILE A 27 -27.79 -41.33 9.03
N THR A 28 -26.83 -41.14 9.92
CA THR A 28 -26.19 -39.87 10.25
C THR A 28 -24.68 -40.00 10.24
N SER A 29 -23.97 -38.89 10.26
CA SER A 29 -22.54 -38.85 10.48
C SER A 29 -22.16 -37.62 11.30
N VAL A 30 -21.21 -37.73 12.20
CA VAL A 30 -20.77 -36.62 13.05
C VAL A 30 -19.91 -35.63 12.27
N ASN A 31 -19.00 -36.10 11.40
CA ASN A 31 -18.00 -35.28 10.73
C ASN A 31 -18.23 -35.13 9.21
N GLY A 32 -19.15 -35.92 8.64
CA GLY A 32 -19.44 -35.87 7.21
C GLY A 32 -20.34 -34.68 6.85
N LYS A 33 -19.99 -33.94 5.83
CA LYS A 33 -20.88 -32.92 5.23
C LYS A 33 -21.95 -33.61 4.40
N VAL A 34 -23.21 -33.38 4.77
CA VAL A 34 -24.35 -34.02 4.12
C VAL A 34 -24.79 -33.28 2.85
N SER A 35 -25.08 -34.03 1.82
CA SER A 35 -25.73 -33.58 0.58
C SER A 35 -26.74 -34.64 0.15
N GLY A 36 -27.58 -34.34 -0.80
CA GLY A 36 -28.53 -35.31 -1.41
C GLY A 36 -28.17 -35.58 -2.87
N ILE A 37 -28.41 -36.80 -3.29
CA ILE A 37 -28.42 -37.19 -4.72
C ILE A 37 -29.79 -37.66 -5.12
N SER A 38 -30.15 -37.51 -6.40
CA SER A 38 -31.36 -38.07 -6.97
C SER A 38 -30.97 -39.04 -8.07
N TYR A 39 -31.55 -40.21 -8.01
CA TYR A 39 -31.39 -41.23 -9.05
C TYR A 39 -32.30 -41.00 -10.25
N SER A 40 -32.11 -41.76 -11.31
CA SER A 40 -32.93 -41.67 -12.53
C SER A 40 -34.40 -41.96 -12.30
N ASN A 41 -34.74 -42.80 -11.31
CA ASN A 41 -36.11 -43.12 -10.89
C ASN A 41 -36.71 -42.12 -9.87
N GLN A 42 -36.03 -40.95 -9.64
CA GLN A 42 -36.39 -39.90 -8.70
C GLN A 42 -36.31 -40.26 -7.21
N THR A 43 -35.84 -41.48 -6.84
CA THR A 43 -35.52 -41.78 -5.44
C THR A 43 -34.27 -40.98 -5.02
N LYS A 44 -34.15 -40.74 -3.71
CA LYS A 44 -33.10 -39.89 -3.16
C LYS A 44 -32.35 -40.62 -2.04
N ASP A 45 -31.03 -40.47 -2.01
CA ASP A 45 -30.19 -40.91 -0.91
C ASP A 45 -29.33 -39.75 -0.39
N SER A 46 -28.89 -39.92 0.87
CA SER A 46 -27.93 -39.01 1.47
C SER A 46 -26.52 -39.35 1.02
N VAL A 47 -25.71 -38.29 0.83
CA VAL A 47 -24.28 -38.41 0.58
C VAL A 47 -23.53 -37.70 1.71
N TYR A 48 -22.57 -38.37 2.29
CA TYR A 48 -21.67 -37.84 3.31
C TYR A 48 -20.27 -37.74 2.74
N VAL A 49 -19.71 -36.54 2.72
CA VAL A 49 -18.35 -36.27 2.28
C VAL A 49 -17.48 -35.92 3.48
N PHE A 50 -16.37 -36.58 3.60
CA PHE A 50 -15.42 -36.45 4.70
C PHE A 50 -14.11 -35.88 4.17
N CYS A 51 -13.70 -34.75 4.73
CA CYS A 51 -12.44 -34.10 4.36
C CYS A 51 -11.28 -34.69 5.17
N GLY A 52 -10.17 -34.99 4.53
CA GLY A 52 -8.98 -35.52 5.17
C GLY A 52 -7.74 -35.37 4.28
N ASN A 53 -6.70 -36.11 4.61
CA ASN A 53 -5.49 -36.20 3.81
C ASN A 53 -5.62 -37.33 2.77
N LYS A 54 -4.80 -37.28 1.75
CA LYS A 54 -4.75 -38.33 0.72
C LYS A 54 -4.44 -39.69 1.32
N GLY A 55 -5.31 -40.67 1.02
CA GLY A 55 -5.18 -42.05 1.51
C GLY A 55 -5.78 -42.29 2.90
N GLU A 56 -6.30 -41.28 3.58
CA GLU A 56 -7.02 -41.46 4.85
C GLU A 56 -8.47 -41.92 4.61
N LEU A 57 -8.92 -42.84 5.45
CA LEU A 57 -10.30 -43.32 5.48
C LEU A 57 -11.01 -42.74 6.72
N ASN A 58 -11.56 -41.55 6.58
CA ASN A 58 -12.20 -40.80 7.68
C ASN A 58 -13.73 -40.98 7.71
N ALA A 59 -14.27 -41.69 6.70
CA ALA A 59 -15.71 -41.85 6.56
C ALA A 59 -16.27 -42.78 7.65
N SER A 60 -17.36 -42.34 8.28
CA SER A 60 -18.12 -43.07 9.26
C SER A 60 -19.63 -42.80 9.15
N LEU A 61 -20.42 -43.85 9.28
CA LEU A 61 -21.88 -43.78 9.25
C LEU A 61 -22.47 -44.41 10.52
N THR A 62 -23.49 -43.75 11.08
CA THR A 62 -24.21 -44.22 12.26
C THR A 62 -25.68 -44.39 11.94
N ALA A 63 -26.19 -45.59 12.10
CA ALA A 63 -27.65 -45.88 12.08
C ALA A 63 -28.23 -45.70 13.48
N ASN A 64 -29.41 -45.09 13.53
CA ASN A 64 -30.09 -44.75 14.78
C ASN A 64 -31.53 -45.25 14.78
N LEU A 65 -31.95 -45.81 15.91
CA LEU A 65 -33.33 -46.10 16.26
C LEU A 65 -33.95 -44.97 17.10
N PRO A 66 -35.29 -44.79 17.04
CA PRO A 66 -35.96 -43.83 17.91
C PRO A 66 -35.68 -44.11 19.41
N ALA A 67 -35.92 -43.05 20.22
CA ALA A 67 -35.76 -43.20 21.68
C ALA A 67 -36.68 -44.29 22.22
N GLY A 68 -36.11 -45.20 23.06
CA GLY A 68 -36.82 -46.32 23.68
C GLY A 68 -36.88 -47.59 22.83
N GLU A 69 -36.36 -47.57 21.58
CA GLU A 69 -36.23 -48.76 20.77
C GLU A 69 -34.78 -49.30 20.76
N THR A 70 -34.65 -50.62 20.66
CA THR A 70 -33.39 -51.32 20.41
C THR A 70 -33.58 -52.33 19.31
N GLY A 71 -32.50 -52.72 18.63
CA GLY A 71 -32.60 -53.61 17.47
C GLY A 71 -31.25 -54.14 17.03
N THR A 72 -31.26 -54.93 15.99
CA THR A 72 -30.07 -55.43 15.33
C THR A 72 -29.87 -54.67 14.00
N PHE A 73 -28.60 -54.55 13.60
CA PHE A 73 -28.24 -53.78 12.41
C PHE A 73 -27.41 -54.66 11.47
N GLN A 74 -27.86 -54.84 10.24
CA GLN A 74 -27.12 -55.49 9.19
C GLN A 74 -26.63 -54.49 8.19
N TRP A 75 -25.37 -54.14 8.23
CA TRP A 75 -24.72 -53.26 7.26
C TRP A 75 -24.26 -54.05 6.04
N GLN A 76 -24.49 -53.48 4.89
CA GLN A 76 -24.10 -54.00 3.58
C GLN A 76 -23.40 -52.92 2.76
N LYS A 77 -22.42 -53.30 1.93
CA LYS A 77 -21.75 -52.43 0.97
C LYS A 77 -22.16 -52.82 -0.45
N TYR A 78 -22.46 -51.83 -1.27
CA TYR A 78 -22.75 -52.07 -2.69
C TYR A 78 -21.49 -52.50 -3.44
N ASN A 79 -21.51 -53.65 -4.06
CA ASN A 79 -20.44 -54.11 -4.94
C ASN A 79 -20.78 -53.69 -6.38
N VAL A 80 -19.91 -52.83 -6.95
CA VAL A 80 -20.11 -52.27 -8.30
C VAL A 80 -20.00 -53.31 -9.40
N GLN A 81 -19.22 -54.42 -9.17
CA GLN A 81 -19.01 -55.47 -10.14
C GLN A 81 -20.20 -56.42 -10.21
N SER A 82 -20.73 -56.83 -9.08
CA SER A 82 -21.89 -57.72 -9.03
C SER A 82 -23.24 -56.98 -9.16
N GLY A 83 -23.27 -55.66 -8.92
CA GLY A 83 -24.50 -54.87 -8.84
C GLY A 83 -25.37 -55.21 -7.63
N LEU A 84 -24.83 -55.86 -6.61
CA LEU A 84 -25.54 -56.31 -5.42
C LEU A 84 -24.98 -55.71 -4.13
N PHE A 85 -25.82 -55.66 -3.11
CA PHE A 85 -25.39 -55.33 -1.75
C PHE A 85 -24.86 -56.59 -1.06
N GLU A 86 -23.63 -56.55 -0.63
CA GLU A 86 -22.93 -57.65 0.08
C GLU A 86 -22.79 -57.32 1.58
N LEU A 87 -22.81 -58.34 2.42
CA LEU A 87 -22.71 -58.17 3.87
C LEU A 87 -21.37 -57.51 4.22
N PHE A 88 -21.44 -56.41 4.97
CA PHE A 88 -20.29 -55.68 5.51
C PHE A 88 -20.07 -55.90 6.99
N LEU A 89 -21.15 -55.76 7.79
CA LEU A 89 -21.11 -55.99 9.27
C LEU A 89 -22.49 -56.41 9.78
N ASN A 90 -22.54 -57.46 10.64
CA ASN A 90 -23.69 -57.79 11.45
C ASN A 90 -23.51 -57.29 12.91
N ASP A 91 -24.31 -56.34 13.33
CA ASP A 91 -24.33 -55.85 14.69
C ASP A 91 -25.59 -56.39 15.41
N LEU A 92 -25.40 -57.43 16.18
CA LEU A 92 -26.46 -58.15 16.90
C LEU A 92 -26.56 -57.72 18.37
N SER A 93 -25.89 -56.62 18.73
CA SER A 93 -25.78 -56.18 20.16
C SER A 93 -27.10 -55.74 20.79
N GLY A 94 -28.19 -55.58 20.03
CA GLY A 94 -29.47 -55.15 20.56
C GLY A 94 -29.45 -53.71 21.06
N THR A 95 -28.63 -52.86 20.45
CA THR A 95 -28.42 -51.46 20.86
C THR A 95 -29.41 -50.52 20.13
N ARG A 96 -29.40 -49.24 20.52
CA ARG A 96 -30.14 -48.17 19.86
C ARG A 96 -29.40 -47.66 18.64
N THR A 97 -28.08 -47.77 18.58
CA THR A 97 -27.25 -47.21 17.52
C THR A 97 -26.19 -48.22 17.08
N SER A 98 -25.86 -48.20 15.78
CA SER A 98 -24.73 -48.96 15.23
C SER A 98 -23.90 -48.05 14.34
N THR A 99 -22.58 -48.10 14.53
CA THR A 99 -21.63 -47.24 13.78
C THR A 99 -20.62 -48.08 13.00
N ILE A 100 -20.40 -47.75 11.75
CA ILE A 100 -19.33 -48.29 10.93
C ILE A 100 -18.33 -47.15 10.58
N SER A 101 -17.03 -47.42 10.68
CA SER A 101 -15.95 -46.44 10.54
C SER A 101 -14.86 -46.89 9.58
N ASN A 102 -13.95 -45.98 9.22
CA ASN A 102 -12.85 -46.24 8.29
C ASN A 102 -13.36 -46.76 6.92
N LEU A 103 -14.44 -46.14 6.44
CA LEU A 103 -15.12 -46.59 5.24
C LEU A 103 -14.41 -46.13 4.00
N GLU A 104 -14.28 -47.02 3.03
CA GLU A 104 -13.90 -46.67 1.67
C GLU A 104 -15.04 -45.94 0.97
N ASN A 105 -14.74 -45.24 -0.14
CA ASN A 105 -15.75 -44.62 -0.97
C ASN A 105 -16.76 -45.67 -1.47
N GLY A 106 -18.05 -45.40 -1.31
CA GLY A 106 -19.07 -46.34 -1.76
C GLY A 106 -20.45 -46.09 -1.19
N CYS A 107 -21.38 -46.95 -1.60
CA CYS A 107 -22.74 -47.00 -1.12
C CYS A 107 -22.88 -48.02 0.02
N TYR A 108 -23.42 -47.60 1.14
CA TYR A 108 -23.69 -48.44 2.30
C TYR A 108 -25.19 -48.48 2.59
N ARG A 109 -25.69 -49.66 2.88
CA ARG A 109 -27.08 -49.91 3.25
C ARG A 109 -27.11 -50.56 4.63
N VAL A 110 -28.05 -50.11 5.49
CA VAL A 110 -28.36 -50.77 6.76
C VAL A 110 -29.76 -51.29 6.74
N ILE A 111 -29.93 -52.56 7.12
CA ILE A 111 -31.21 -53.17 7.44
C ILE A 111 -31.30 -53.24 8.96
N ILE A 112 -32.30 -52.59 9.51
CA ILE A 112 -32.52 -52.48 10.94
C ILE A 112 -33.73 -53.32 11.28
N SER A 113 -33.56 -54.33 12.16
CA SER A 113 -34.69 -55.15 12.68
C SER A 113 -34.92 -54.78 14.13
N ALA A 114 -36.08 -54.15 14.39
CA ALA A 114 -36.54 -53.67 15.70
C ALA A 114 -37.99 -54.11 16.01
N THR A 115 -38.46 -53.83 17.21
CA THR A 115 -39.85 -54.12 17.58
C THR A 115 -40.87 -53.39 16.73
N SER A 116 -40.52 -52.24 16.18
CA SER A 116 -41.33 -51.47 15.21
C SER A 116 -41.36 -52.01 13.77
N GLY A 117 -40.64 -53.14 13.52
CA GLY A 117 -40.49 -53.78 12.23
C GLY A 117 -39.12 -53.58 11.59
N GLU A 118 -39.00 -54.11 10.36
CA GLU A 118 -37.75 -53.99 9.57
C GLU A 118 -37.77 -52.71 8.72
N LYS A 119 -36.65 -52.00 8.73
CA LYS A 119 -36.46 -50.79 7.91
C LYS A 119 -35.08 -50.82 7.23
N THR A 120 -35.06 -50.31 6.01
CA THR A 120 -33.82 -50.27 5.20
C THR A 120 -33.48 -48.82 4.82
N TYR A 121 -32.22 -48.42 5.00
CA TYR A 121 -31.70 -47.10 4.66
C TYR A 121 -30.43 -47.20 3.90
N THR A 122 -30.20 -46.27 2.98
CA THR A 122 -29.01 -46.24 2.09
C THR A 122 -28.35 -44.86 2.17
N ALA A 123 -27.02 -44.84 2.17
CA ALA A 123 -26.23 -43.63 2.13
C ALA A 123 -24.90 -43.87 1.39
N TRP A 124 -24.42 -42.81 0.78
CA TRP A 124 -23.07 -42.79 0.16
C TRP A 124 -22.08 -42.14 1.10
N ALA A 125 -20.88 -42.71 1.20
CA ALA A 125 -19.75 -42.16 1.92
C ALA A 125 -18.58 -41.93 0.98
N PHE A 126 -17.96 -40.75 1.07
CA PHE A 126 -16.79 -40.36 0.27
C PHE A 126 -15.73 -39.70 1.12
N ASN A 127 -14.48 -40.16 0.99
CA ASN A 127 -13.32 -39.47 1.51
C ASN A 127 -12.82 -38.52 0.43
N ASP A 128 -12.71 -37.23 0.75
CA ASP A 128 -12.23 -36.18 -0.13
C ASP A 128 -10.96 -35.54 0.44
N TYR A 129 -10.04 -35.16 -0.45
CA TYR A 129 -8.82 -34.48 -0.08
C TYR A 129 -8.50 -33.35 -1.05
N LEU A 130 -7.66 -32.43 -0.61
CA LEU A 130 -7.06 -31.35 -1.41
C LEU A 130 -5.56 -31.29 -1.11
N GLU A 131 -4.73 -31.57 -2.09
CA GLU A 131 -3.28 -31.34 -2.03
C GLU A 131 -2.94 -30.14 -2.89
N LEU A 132 -2.24 -29.14 -2.32
CA LEU A 132 -1.95 -27.88 -2.99
C LEU A 132 -0.46 -27.65 -3.13
N THR A 133 -0.08 -26.92 -4.20
CA THR A 133 1.23 -26.26 -4.28
C THR A 133 1.05 -24.81 -4.69
N ALA A 134 1.92 -23.94 -4.17
CA ALA A 134 1.97 -22.52 -4.52
C ALA A 134 3.40 -22.16 -4.97
N GLY A 135 3.52 -21.33 -5.98
CA GLY A 135 4.80 -20.87 -6.51
C GLY A 135 4.70 -19.49 -7.18
N ILE A 136 5.84 -18.94 -7.52
CA ILE A 136 5.97 -17.68 -8.29
C ILE A 136 6.81 -17.96 -9.53
N THR A 137 6.37 -17.43 -10.66
CA THR A 137 7.08 -17.49 -11.94
C THR A 137 7.09 -16.15 -12.65
N ASP A 138 7.95 -15.99 -13.65
CA ASP A 138 7.98 -14.82 -14.54
C ASP A 138 8.02 -13.47 -13.79
N SER A 139 8.85 -13.37 -12.75
CA SER A 139 9.00 -12.14 -11.98
C SER A 139 9.95 -11.16 -12.66
N ASP A 140 9.47 -9.93 -12.92
CA ASP A 140 10.24 -8.81 -13.43
C ASP A 140 9.90 -7.49 -12.68
N CYS A 141 10.36 -6.34 -13.20
CA CYS A 141 10.11 -5.05 -12.55
C CYS A 141 8.66 -4.56 -12.64
N SER A 142 7.83 -5.16 -13.48
CA SER A 142 6.46 -4.71 -13.77
C SER A 142 5.40 -5.66 -13.25
N SER A 143 5.68 -6.96 -13.21
CA SER A 143 4.74 -7.99 -12.82
C SER A 143 5.42 -9.27 -12.35
N PHE A 144 4.65 -10.18 -11.79
CA PHE A 144 5.00 -11.58 -11.56
C PHE A 144 3.73 -12.44 -11.60
N LYS A 145 3.90 -13.76 -11.83
CA LYS A 145 2.78 -14.70 -11.87
C LYS A 145 2.75 -15.57 -10.63
N LEU A 146 1.61 -15.66 -9.99
CA LEU A 146 1.31 -16.66 -8.98
C LEU A 146 0.90 -17.95 -9.68
N LYS A 147 1.46 -19.08 -9.26
CA LYS A 147 1.17 -20.41 -9.82
C LYS A 147 0.62 -21.30 -8.72
N GLY A 148 -0.67 -21.59 -8.80
CA GLY A 148 -1.35 -22.57 -7.94
C GLY A 148 -1.57 -23.88 -8.69
N THR A 149 -1.35 -25.01 -8.02
CA THR A 149 -1.81 -26.31 -8.50
C THR A 149 -2.52 -27.04 -7.37
N PHE A 150 -3.46 -27.90 -7.71
CA PHE A 150 -4.13 -28.75 -6.73
C PHE A 150 -4.45 -30.12 -7.30
N ASP A 151 -4.46 -31.13 -6.42
CA ASP A 151 -4.91 -32.49 -6.69
C ASP A 151 -6.10 -32.82 -5.78
N THR A 152 -7.11 -33.48 -6.32
CA THR A 152 -8.31 -33.88 -5.59
C THR A 152 -9.00 -35.06 -6.31
N PRO A 153 -9.56 -36.07 -5.59
CA PRO A 153 -10.17 -37.21 -6.24
C PRO A 153 -11.48 -36.86 -6.92
N ALA A 154 -11.82 -37.51 -8.01
CA ALA A 154 -13.17 -37.50 -8.55
C ALA A 154 -14.10 -38.33 -7.60
N LEU A 155 -15.20 -37.72 -7.12
CA LEU A 155 -16.20 -38.42 -6.33
C LEU A 155 -17.29 -38.94 -7.28
N THR A 156 -17.37 -40.28 -7.43
CA THR A 156 -18.31 -40.93 -8.37
C THR A 156 -19.26 -41.82 -7.60
N TYR A 157 -20.57 -41.64 -7.78
CA TYR A 157 -21.59 -42.56 -7.29
C TYR A 157 -22.23 -43.33 -8.44
N ILE A 158 -22.81 -44.46 -8.14
CA ILE A 158 -23.57 -45.27 -9.11
C ILE A 158 -25.03 -44.91 -9.03
N ASP A 159 -25.69 -44.62 -10.13
CA ASP A 159 -27.12 -44.54 -10.26
C ASP A 159 -27.72 -45.95 -10.08
N LEU A 160 -28.09 -46.32 -8.86
CA LEU A 160 -28.44 -47.70 -8.49
C LEU A 160 -29.50 -48.32 -9.42
N PRO A 161 -30.54 -47.62 -9.92
CA PRO A 161 -31.51 -48.17 -10.86
C PRO A 161 -30.93 -48.52 -12.23
N THR A 162 -29.91 -47.80 -12.70
CA THR A 162 -29.36 -47.99 -14.06
C THR A 162 -27.97 -48.59 -14.05
N GLY A 163 -27.30 -48.66 -12.93
CA GLY A 163 -25.91 -49.10 -12.80
C GLY A 163 -24.90 -48.11 -13.39
N GLN A 164 -25.30 -46.94 -13.84
CA GLN A 164 -24.40 -45.99 -14.49
C GLN A 164 -23.66 -45.08 -13.49
N PRO A 165 -22.36 -44.86 -13.69
CA PRO A 165 -21.60 -43.91 -12.85
C PRO A 165 -22.01 -42.48 -13.12
N LYS A 166 -22.11 -41.66 -12.04
CA LYS A 166 -22.37 -40.22 -12.07
C LYS A 166 -21.40 -39.50 -11.16
N GLU A 167 -20.89 -38.36 -11.61
CA GLU A 167 -19.99 -37.52 -10.84
C GLU A 167 -20.75 -36.69 -9.81
N LEU A 168 -20.19 -36.61 -8.60
CA LEU A 168 -20.62 -35.71 -7.55
C LEU A 168 -19.85 -34.42 -7.66
N VAL A 169 -20.45 -33.40 -8.29
CA VAL A 169 -19.81 -32.11 -8.59
C VAL A 169 -19.39 -31.41 -7.29
N LYS A 170 -18.12 -31.04 -7.16
CA LYS A 170 -17.53 -30.42 -5.98
C LYS A 170 -17.65 -28.90 -5.93
N ASN A 171 -17.88 -28.23 -7.05
CA ASN A 171 -17.86 -26.76 -7.19
C ASN A 171 -16.59 -26.16 -6.58
N ILE A 172 -15.44 -26.56 -7.11
CA ILE A 172 -14.14 -26.12 -6.63
C ILE A 172 -14.01 -24.61 -6.82
N GLN A 173 -13.60 -23.92 -5.77
CA GLN A 173 -13.28 -22.50 -5.74
C GLN A 173 -11.81 -22.32 -5.40
N VAL A 174 -11.16 -21.34 -6.03
CA VAL A 174 -9.77 -20.99 -5.77
C VAL A 174 -9.69 -19.52 -5.39
N SER A 175 -8.76 -19.18 -4.50
CA SER A 175 -8.46 -17.79 -4.17
C SER A 175 -7.01 -17.61 -3.76
N TRP A 176 -6.49 -16.43 -4.07
CA TRP A 176 -5.20 -15.93 -3.58
C TRP A 176 -5.46 -14.75 -2.66
N SER A 177 -4.75 -14.68 -1.54
CA SER A 177 -4.88 -13.60 -0.57
C SER A 177 -3.53 -13.14 -0.03
N VAL A 178 -3.52 -11.90 0.47
CA VAL A 178 -2.44 -11.32 1.29
C VAL A 178 -3.06 -10.94 2.63
N GLY A 179 -2.68 -11.65 3.70
CA GLY A 179 -3.43 -11.61 4.95
C GLY A 179 -4.90 -11.98 4.70
N ASP A 180 -5.82 -11.17 5.18
CA ASP A 180 -7.26 -11.40 5.04
C ASP A 180 -7.85 -10.83 3.73
N VAL A 181 -7.03 -10.24 2.86
CA VAL A 181 -7.50 -9.59 1.63
C VAL A 181 -7.33 -10.51 0.43
N VAL A 182 -8.45 -10.87 -0.21
CA VAL A 182 -8.44 -11.64 -1.46
C VAL A 182 -7.97 -10.74 -2.61
N VAL A 183 -6.87 -11.13 -3.25
CA VAL A 183 -6.25 -10.40 -4.37
C VAL A 183 -6.65 -10.98 -5.73
N SER A 184 -6.97 -12.28 -5.79
CA SER A 184 -7.42 -12.94 -7.03
C SER A 184 -8.25 -14.19 -6.75
N ARG A 185 -9.13 -14.52 -7.71
CA ARG A 185 -9.90 -15.79 -7.75
C ARG A 185 -9.57 -16.61 -9.02
N ILE A 186 -8.46 -16.30 -9.64
CA ILE A 186 -7.94 -17.00 -10.81
C ILE A 186 -6.83 -17.96 -10.33
N LEU A 187 -6.76 -19.15 -10.90
CA LEU A 187 -5.78 -20.18 -10.49
C LEU A 187 -4.34 -19.69 -10.63
N ASN A 188 -4.02 -19.06 -11.75
CA ASN A 188 -2.68 -18.56 -12.07
C ASN A 188 -2.77 -17.08 -12.49
N PRO A 189 -2.97 -16.13 -11.54
CA PRO A 189 -3.08 -14.72 -11.86
C PRO A 189 -1.70 -14.10 -12.10
N GLU A 190 -1.67 -13.07 -12.92
CA GLU A 190 -0.55 -12.13 -13.02
C GLU A 190 -0.82 -10.95 -12.11
N ILE A 191 0.16 -10.60 -11.30
CA ILE A 191 0.13 -9.48 -10.35
C ILE A 191 0.98 -8.35 -10.93
N PHE A 192 0.31 -7.26 -11.30
CA PHE A 192 0.95 -6.04 -11.80
C PHE A 192 1.31 -5.10 -10.64
N ASN A 193 2.31 -4.26 -10.86
CA ASN A 193 2.84 -3.35 -9.84
C ASN A 193 3.25 -4.09 -8.57
N PRO A 194 4.31 -4.91 -8.63
CA PRO A 194 4.77 -5.70 -7.51
C PRO A 194 4.98 -4.85 -6.25
N PRO A 195 4.71 -5.38 -5.05
CA PRO A 195 4.93 -4.64 -3.81
C PRO A 195 6.42 -4.38 -3.56
N THR A 196 6.74 -3.24 -2.97
CA THR A 196 8.11 -2.87 -2.58
C THR A 196 8.61 -3.63 -1.34
N LYS A 197 7.75 -4.42 -0.70
CA LYS A 197 8.09 -5.24 0.46
C LYS A 197 7.87 -6.72 0.15
N ASP A 198 8.68 -7.57 0.77
CA ASP A 198 8.45 -9.00 0.75
C ASP A 198 7.04 -9.32 1.24
N THR A 199 6.33 -10.14 0.48
CA THR A 199 4.90 -10.37 0.71
C THR A 199 4.58 -11.86 0.63
N ASN A 200 3.87 -12.39 1.63
CA ASN A 200 3.37 -13.75 1.62
C ASN A 200 2.00 -13.78 0.95
N TYR A 201 1.86 -14.67 -0.03
CA TYR A 201 0.62 -14.97 -0.72
C TYR A 201 0.12 -16.33 -0.27
N SER A 202 -1.14 -16.42 0.16
CA SER A 202 -1.82 -17.65 0.52
C SER A 202 -2.73 -18.09 -0.63
N PHE A 203 -2.56 -19.31 -1.09
CA PHE A 203 -3.40 -19.97 -2.08
C PHE A 203 -4.37 -20.90 -1.37
N GLU A 204 -5.67 -20.65 -1.50
CA GLU A 204 -6.73 -21.46 -0.93
C GLU A 204 -7.55 -22.13 -2.01
N VAL A 205 -7.86 -23.40 -1.81
CA VAL A 205 -8.84 -24.16 -2.60
C VAL A 205 -9.91 -24.70 -1.66
N SER A 206 -11.17 -24.54 -2.06
CA SER A 206 -12.31 -25.03 -1.28
C SER A 206 -13.35 -25.74 -2.16
N THR A 207 -14.13 -26.62 -1.54
CA THR A 207 -15.22 -27.33 -2.20
C THR A 207 -16.54 -27.00 -1.55
N ARG A 208 -17.67 -27.25 -2.23
CA ARG A 208 -19.01 -27.07 -1.66
C ARG A 208 -19.29 -27.94 -0.45
N PHE A 209 -18.50 -29.00 -0.27
CA PHE A 209 -18.60 -29.89 0.90
C PHE A 209 -17.83 -29.39 2.12
N GLY A 210 -17.19 -28.19 2.00
CA GLY A 210 -16.44 -27.56 3.08
C GLY A 210 -15.04 -28.15 3.29
N CYS A 211 -14.52 -28.93 2.33
CA CYS A 211 -13.09 -29.25 2.33
C CYS A 211 -12.33 -28.01 1.90
N VAL A 212 -11.31 -27.63 2.67
CA VAL A 212 -10.46 -26.44 2.43
C VAL A 212 -9.01 -26.84 2.66
N ALA A 213 -8.14 -26.39 1.77
CA ALA A 213 -6.69 -26.51 1.96
C ALA A 213 -6.01 -25.19 1.55
N ASN A 214 -4.82 -24.97 2.14
CA ASN A 214 -4.04 -23.76 1.90
C ASN A 214 -2.58 -24.12 1.60
N ALA A 215 -1.95 -23.31 0.74
CA ALA A 215 -0.51 -23.34 0.49
C ALA A 215 0.01 -21.89 0.42
N GLU A 216 1.22 -21.64 0.89
CA GLU A 216 1.80 -20.30 0.90
C GLU A 216 3.02 -20.19 0.01
N VAL A 217 3.23 -19.01 -0.54
CA VAL A 217 4.45 -18.63 -1.24
C VAL A 217 4.86 -17.21 -0.90
N ARG A 218 6.14 -17.01 -0.69
CA ARG A 218 6.71 -15.68 -0.39
C ARG A 218 7.25 -15.05 -1.67
N TYR A 219 6.75 -13.87 -2.00
CA TYR A 219 7.33 -12.97 -2.98
C TYR A 219 8.46 -12.18 -2.34
N ILE A 220 9.67 -12.27 -2.90
CA ILE A 220 10.82 -11.44 -2.54
C ILE A 220 10.83 -10.23 -3.47
N SER A 221 10.73 -9.05 -2.91
CA SER A 221 10.61 -7.83 -3.70
C SER A 221 11.91 -7.46 -4.41
N ILE A 222 11.80 -7.29 -5.72
CA ILE A 222 12.88 -6.83 -6.60
C ILE A 222 12.64 -5.41 -7.14
N VAL A 223 11.59 -4.74 -6.69
CA VAL A 223 11.22 -3.40 -7.14
C VAL A 223 11.48 -2.36 -6.04
N THR A 224 11.60 -1.11 -6.44
CA THR A 224 11.80 0.03 -5.54
C THR A 224 10.79 1.12 -5.86
N LYS A 225 10.57 2.03 -4.91
CA LYS A 225 9.77 3.24 -5.10
C LYS A 225 10.56 4.44 -4.62
N ALA A 226 10.80 5.38 -5.53
CA ALA A 226 11.55 6.59 -5.25
C ALA A 226 10.68 7.60 -4.50
N LEU A 227 11.17 8.09 -3.36
CA LEU A 227 10.54 9.15 -2.56
C LEU A 227 11.64 9.96 -1.90
N PHE A 228 11.42 11.26 -1.75
CA PHE A 228 12.33 12.13 -0.99
C PHE A 228 11.64 13.39 -0.49
N SER A 229 12.25 14.01 0.51
CA SER A 229 11.91 15.34 1.01
C SER A 229 13.13 16.26 0.94
N VAL A 230 12.90 17.57 1.13
CA VAL A 230 13.92 18.61 1.11
C VAL A 230 13.82 19.46 2.37
N SER A 231 14.96 19.95 2.87
CA SER A 231 14.98 20.81 4.04
C SER A 231 14.33 22.17 3.78
N GLU A 232 14.61 22.75 2.61
CA GLU A 232 14.11 24.07 2.21
C GLU A 232 13.64 24.04 0.76
N LYS A 233 12.56 24.79 0.47
CA LYS A 233 12.01 24.93 -0.88
C LYS A 233 12.35 26.26 -1.53
N GLU A 234 12.60 27.27 -0.72
CA GLU A 234 12.91 28.64 -1.17
C GLU A 234 13.80 29.33 -0.14
N GLY A 235 14.57 30.29 -0.59
CA GLY A 235 15.42 31.11 0.27
C GLY A 235 16.45 31.92 -0.49
N GLU A 236 17.25 32.68 0.27
CA GLU A 236 18.30 33.53 -0.28
C GLU A 236 19.41 32.70 -0.94
N ALA A 237 19.90 33.14 -2.09
CA ALA A 237 21.11 32.56 -2.69
C ALA A 237 22.38 33.14 -2.05
N PRO A 238 23.40 32.28 -1.69
CA PRO A 238 23.46 30.83 -1.93
C PRO A 238 22.53 30.05 -0.98
N LEU A 239 21.69 29.18 -1.54
CA LEU A 239 20.74 28.39 -0.78
C LEU A 239 21.24 26.96 -0.61
N GLU A 240 21.54 26.57 0.63
CA GLU A 240 21.89 25.20 0.95
C GLU A 240 20.63 24.37 1.21
N VAL A 241 20.50 23.23 0.52
CA VAL A 241 19.38 22.32 0.63
C VAL A 241 19.87 20.91 0.90
N ALA A 242 19.41 20.31 1.98
CA ALA A 242 19.58 18.89 2.27
C ALA A 242 18.43 18.09 1.66
N PHE A 243 18.79 17.00 0.95
CA PHE A 243 17.83 16.08 0.36
C PHE A 243 17.79 14.80 1.21
N THR A 244 16.63 14.47 1.74
CA THR A 244 16.41 13.25 2.53
C THR A 244 15.75 12.20 1.66
N ASN A 245 16.43 11.07 1.46
CA ASN A 245 15.90 9.95 0.72
C ASN A 245 14.92 9.14 1.59
N GLU A 246 13.72 8.96 1.08
CA GLU A 246 12.61 8.22 1.72
C GLU A 246 12.17 7.04 0.84
N SER A 247 13.00 6.64 -0.13
CA SER A 247 12.67 5.58 -1.08
C SER A 247 12.48 4.23 -0.39
N GLU A 248 11.48 3.48 -0.86
CA GLU A 248 11.20 2.14 -0.37
C GLU A 248 12.00 1.10 -1.17
N ASN A 249 12.66 0.18 -0.47
CA ASN A 249 13.37 -0.98 -1.03
C ASN A 249 14.47 -0.66 -2.06
N GLY A 250 15.00 0.56 -2.08
CA GLY A 250 16.16 0.89 -2.89
C GLY A 250 17.45 0.37 -2.27
N ASP A 251 18.45 0.05 -3.09
CA ASP A 251 19.75 -0.39 -2.60
C ASP A 251 20.59 0.80 -2.16
N ALA A 252 21.15 0.73 -0.95
CA ALA A 252 22.02 1.76 -0.41
C ALA A 252 23.23 2.03 -1.33
N GLY A 253 23.57 3.31 -1.50
CA GLY A 253 24.65 3.74 -2.39
C GLY A 253 24.33 3.65 -3.90
N LYS A 254 23.08 3.33 -4.26
CA LYS A 254 22.64 3.24 -5.67
C LYS A 254 21.65 4.33 -6.09
N TYR A 255 21.51 5.36 -5.26
CA TYR A 255 20.65 6.50 -5.57
C TYR A 255 21.37 7.52 -6.44
N GLU A 256 20.64 8.02 -7.45
CA GLU A 256 21.15 9.03 -8.36
C GLU A 256 20.25 10.27 -8.30
N TRP A 257 20.83 11.38 -7.92
CA TRP A 257 20.17 12.67 -7.88
C TRP A 257 20.58 13.50 -9.08
N PHE A 258 19.60 14.12 -9.73
CA PHE A 258 19.81 15.03 -10.83
C PHE A 258 19.25 16.39 -10.45
N ILE A 259 20.10 17.39 -10.39
CA ILE A 259 19.70 18.77 -10.22
C ILE A 259 19.78 19.41 -11.61
N PHE A 260 18.66 19.98 -12.04
CA PHE A 260 18.57 20.61 -13.36
C PHE A 260 19.04 22.07 -13.26
N ARG A 261 19.48 22.64 -14.37
CA ARG A 261 19.81 24.06 -14.51
C ARG A 261 18.57 24.92 -14.22
N ASP A 262 18.79 26.20 -14.02
CA ASP A 262 17.70 27.16 -13.85
C ASP A 262 16.66 27.05 -14.99
N LYS A 263 15.39 26.99 -14.63
CA LYS A 263 14.26 26.83 -15.55
C LYS A 263 14.25 27.94 -16.61
N ASP A 264 14.48 29.20 -16.18
CA ASP A 264 14.38 30.34 -17.06
C ASP A 264 15.55 30.38 -18.03
N GLU A 265 16.78 29.98 -17.62
CA GLU A 265 17.91 29.77 -18.50
C GLU A 265 17.65 28.68 -19.55
N ILE A 266 17.08 27.54 -19.16
CA ILE A 266 16.71 26.46 -20.10
C ILE A 266 15.68 26.94 -21.10
N THR A 267 14.65 27.67 -20.65
CA THR A 267 13.58 28.18 -21.50
C THR A 267 14.13 29.19 -22.54
N LEU A 268 14.96 30.12 -22.08
CA LEU A 268 15.61 31.11 -23.01
C LEU A 268 16.54 30.43 -24.02
N GLU A 269 17.26 29.38 -23.62
CA GLU A 269 18.11 28.59 -24.53
C GLU A 269 17.26 27.89 -25.60
N ALA A 270 16.15 27.25 -25.17
CA ALA A 270 15.21 26.60 -26.09
C ALA A 270 14.59 27.56 -27.08
N GLU A 271 14.15 28.73 -26.62
CA GLU A 271 13.59 29.78 -27.50
C GLU A 271 14.60 30.27 -28.56
N LYS A 272 15.85 30.51 -28.14
CA LYS A 272 16.92 30.94 -29.03
C LYS A 272 17.35 29.90 -30.06
N ASN A 273 17.27 28.63 -29.71
CA ASN A 273 17.80 27.51 -30.47
C ASN A 273 16.70 26.61 -31.07
N GLN A 274 15.51 27.12 -31.33
CA GLN A 274 14.40 26.41 -31.97
C GLN A 274 14.01 25.11 -31.20
N GLY A 275 14.00 25.17 -29.88
CA GLY A 275 13.65 24.07 -28.98
C GLY A 275 14.82 23.17 -28.59
N ILE A 276 16.03 23.42 -29.05
CA ILE A 276 17.20 22.59 -28.72
C ILE A 276 17.89 23.15 -27.46
N VAL A 277 17.97 22.31 -26.44
CA VAL A 277 18.75 22.55 -25.21
C VAL A 277 19.91 21.57 -25.19
N LYS A 278 21.14 22.05 -24.98
CA LYS A 278 22.35 21.21 -25.03
C LYS A 278 22.38 20.22 -23.89
N ASP A 279 22.24 20.70 -22.66
CA ASP A 279 22.16 19.91 -21.44
C ASP A 279 21.32 20.65 -20.41
N SER A 280 20.29 20.02 -19.91
CA SER A 280 19.45 20.57 -18.86
C SER A 280 19.92 20.21 -17.45
N ILE A 281 20.87 19.29 -17.30
CA ILE A 281 21.38 18.83 -16.01
C ILE A 281 22.51 19.77 -15.54
N LEU A 282 22.36 20.34 -14.35
CA LEU A 282 23.39 21.11 -13.69
C LEU A 282 24.44 20.18 -13.08
N ILE A 283 23.98 19.16 -12.36
CA ILE A 283 24.85 18.18 -11.70
C ILE A 283 24.12 16.86 -11.46
N LYS A 284 24.89 15.76 -11.49
CA LYS A 284 24.47 14.44 -11.02
C LYS A 284 25.23 14.10 -9.74
N ILE A 285 24.53 13.71 -8.68
CA ILE A 285 25.12 13.36 -7.38
C ILE A 285 24.76 11.90 -7.09
N LEU A 286 25.77 11.13 -6.66
CA LEU A 286 25.64 9.74 -6.22
C LEU A 286 25.79 9.72 -4.70
N SER A 287 24.69 9.72 -3.97
CA SER A 287 24.66 9.73 -2.52
C SER A 287 23.29 9.28 -2.02
N ASP A 288 23.23 8.74 -0.82
CA ASP A 288 21.95 8.40 -0.20
C ASP A 288 21.20 9.68 0.22
N ASN A 289 21.86 10.62 0.87
CA ASN A 289 21.29 11.88 1.33
C ASN A 289 22.24 13.04 1.02
N PRO A 290 22.22 13.62 -0.17
CA PRO A 290 23.12 14.71 -0.51
C PRO A 290 22.69 16.05 0.09
N VAL A 291 23.67 16.92 0.26
CA VAL A 291 23.46 18.35 0.47
C VAL A 291 23.99 19.08 -0.76
N PHE A 292 23.27 20.09 -1.25
CA PHE A 292 23.66 20.88 -2.40
C PHE A 292 23.38 22.35 -2.16
N THR A 293 24.34 23.22 -2.55
CA THR A 293 24.22 24.67 -2.44
C THR A 293 23.94 25.28 -3.82
N PHE A 294 22.78 25.91 -3.96
CA PHE A 294 22.40 26.69 -5.13
C PHE A 294 23.04 28.08 -5.08
N GLU A 295 24.22 28.22 -5.72
CA GLU A 295 25.03 29.42 -5.69
C GLU A 295 24.36 30.63 -6.37
N ASN A 296 23.54 30.39 -7.37
CA ASN A 296 22.88 31.43 -8.14
C ASN A 296 21.38 31.41 -7.90
N SER A 297 20.76 32.59 -8.00
CA SER A 297 19.30 32.73 -7.99
C SER A 297 18.69 31.99 -9.19
N GLY A 298 17.51 31.38 -9.01
CA GLY A 298 16.84 30.64 -10.06
C GLY A 298 15.82 29.64 -9.53
N LYS A 299 15.19 28.90 -10.47
CA LYS A 299 14.20 27.85 -10.19
C LYS A 299 14.72 26.51 -10.67
N TYR A 300 15.04 25.65 -9.74
CA TYR A 300 15.74 24.38 -9.98
C TYR A 300 14.81 23.20 -9.80
N LYS A 301 14.73 22.32 -10.81
CA LYS A 301 14.05 21.03 -10.70
C LYS A 301 15.01 19.98 -10.16
N VAL A 302 14.50 19.07 -9.34
CA VAL A 302 15.28 17.97 -8.79
C VAL A 302 14.60 16.64 -9.10
N LYS A 303 15.39 15.63 -9.44
CA LYS A 303 14.95 14.27 -9.74
C LYS A 303 15.79 13.29 -8.93
N LEU A 304 15.13 12.32 -8.30
CA LEU A 304 15.74 11.14 -7.69
C LEU A 304 15.44 9.91 -8.54
N VAL A 305 16.45 9.09 -8.77
CA VAL A 305 16.32 7.72 -9.31
C VAL A 305 16.75 6.75 -8.23
N SER A 306 15.83 5.90 -7.80
CA SER A 306 16.08 4.76 -6.92
C SER A 306 16.30 3.50 -7.74
N LYS A 307 17.19 2.60 -7.27
CA LYS A 307 17.53 1.35 -7.97
C LYS A 307 17.45 0.18 -7.00
N LYS A 308 16.93 -0.93 -7.49
CA LYS A 308 16.95 -2.23 -6.82
C LYS A 308 17.57 -3.26 -7.74
N MET A 309 18.63 -3.92 -7.29
CA MET A 309 19.33 -4.95 -8.04
C MET A 309 18.90 -6.34 -7.55
N SER A 310 18.60 -7.23 -8.48
CA SER A 310 18.43 -8.66 -8.25
C SER A 310 19.39 -9.43 -9.16
N GLU A 311 19.39 -10.75 -9.07
CA GLU A 311 20.28 -11.58 -9.92
C GLU A 311 20.03 -11.39 -11.42
N LEU A 312 18.79 -11.20 -11.83
CA LEU A 312 18.39 -11.12 -13.24
C LEU A 312 18.04 -9.70 -13.71
N TYR A 313 17.58 -8.83 -12.82
CA TYR A 313 17.04 -7.52 -13.17
C TYR A 313 17.61 -6.40 -12.30
N THR A 314 17.73 -5.22 -12.88
CA THR A 314 17.86 -3.98 -12.13
C THR A 314 16.60 -3.15 -12.35
N CYS A 315 15.81 -2.99 -11.30
CA CYS A 315 14.59 -2.21 -11.34
C CYS A 315 14.86 -0.77 -10.90
N TYR A 316 14.21 0.17 -11.58
CA TYR A 316 14.37 1.61 -11.35
C TYR A 316 13.01 2.22 -11.06
N ASP A 317 13.00 3.20 -10.17
CA ASP A 317 11.90 4.13 -10.05
C ASP A 317 12.42 5.57 -9.99
N THR A 318 11.62 6.50 -10.46
CA THR A 318 12.01 7.89 -10.62
C THR A 318 10.94 8.81 -10.09
N VAL A 319 11.35 9.76 -9.26
CA VAL A 319 10.47 10.82 -8.77
C VAL A 319 11.10 12.19 -9.00
N TYR A 320 10.27 13.16 -9.38
CA TYR A 320 10.63 14.57 -9.44
C TYR A 320 10.07 15.29 -8.23
N PHE A 321 10.84 16.24 -7.71
CA PHE A 321 10.34 17.16 -6.69
C PHE A 321 9.08 17.88 -7.23
N ASP A 322 8.03 17.92 -6.42
CA ASP A 322 6.82 18.64 -6.79
C ASP A 322 7.05 20.16 -6.65
N GLY A 323 7.08 20.86 -7.79
CA GLY A 323 7.49 22.25 -7.86
C GLY A 323 8.97 22.44 -8.22
N TYR A 324 9.57 23.47 -7.66
CA TYR A 324 10.96 23.88 -7.87
C TYR A 324 11.59 24.24 -6.51
N ILE A 325 12.91 24.07 -6.40
CA ILE A 325 13.71 24.77 -5.40
C ILE A 325 13.93 26.19 -5.94
N VAL A 326 13.58 27.20 -5.16
CA VAL A 326 13.65 28.61 -5.56
C VAL A 326 14.75 29.31 -4.75
N ALA A 327 15.85 29.64 -5.42
CA ALA A 327 16.85 30.56 -4.86
C ALA A 327 16.47 31.98 -5.28
N ASP A 328 16.21 32.84 -4.30
CA ASP A 328 15.61 34.17 -4.50
C ASP A 328 16.44 35.09 -5.37
N THR A 329 15.76 35.98 -6.10
CA THR A 329 16.39 37.02 -6.90
C THR A 329 17.03 38.10 -6.03
N SER A 330 18.01 38.81 -6.57
CA SER A 330 18.70 39.87 -5.83
C SER A 330 17.80 41.05 -5.48
N PHE A 331 17.98 41.56 -4.28
CA PHE A 331 17.20 42.69 -3.75
C PHE A 331 18.07 43.64 -2.94
N VAL A 332 17.73 44.92 -2.95
CA VAL A 332 18.33 45.96 -2.09
C VAL A 332 17.25 46.95 -1.69
N ASP A 333 17.13 47.20 -0.40
CA ASP A 333 16.25 48.21 0.18
C ASP A 333 17.03 49.12 1.14
N VAL A 334 16.95 50.43 0.91
CA VAL A 334 17.70 51.43 1.67
C VAL A 334 16.74 52.28 2.46
N PRO A 335 16.92 52.38 3.79
CA PRO A 335 16.04 53.19 4.61
C PRO A 335 16.20 54.68 4.29
N ASN A 336 15.14 55.46 4.51
CA ASN A 336 15.09 56.88 4.25
C ASN A 336 15.46 57.75 5.48
N VAL A 337 15.70 57.12 6.66
CA VAL A 337 16.02 57.80 7.90
C VAL A 337 16.86 56.91 8.83
N PHE A 338 17.79 57.50 9.57
CA PHE A 338 18.41 56.88 10.73
C PHE A 338 18.77 57.91 11.79
N THR A 339 18.95 57.47 13.06
CA THR A 339 19.00 58.33 14.21
C THR A 339 20.16 57.92 15.16
N PRO A 340 21.41 58.25 14.83
CA PRO A 340 22.56 57.87 15.65
C PRO A 340 22.66 58.72 16.95
N ASN A 341 21.72 58.48 17.86
CA ASN A 341 21.57 59.22 19.14
C ASN A 341 21.97 58.38 20.37
N GLY A 342 22.25 57.06 20.18
CA GLY A 342 22.69 56.14 21.20
C GLY A 342 21.55 55.57 22.07
N ASP A 343 20.31 55.57 21.59
CA ASP A 343 19.15 55.00 22.29
C ASP A 343 18.90 53.50 21.97
N GLY A 344 19.71 52.90 21.10
CA GLY A 344 19.60 51.52 20.67
C GLY A 344 18.63 51.29 19.51
N THR A 345 18.01 52.38 18.97
CA THR A 345 17.05 52.27 17.86
C THR A 345 17.51 53.08 16.66
N ASN A 346 17.71 52.45 15.50
CA ASN A 346 18.20 53.10 14.28
C ASN A 346 19.50 53.88 14.45
N ASP A 347 20.40 53.49 15.36
CA ASP A 347 21.68 54.14 15.61
C ASP A 347 22.70 53.93 14.49
N GLU A 348 22.46 52.98 13.61
CA GLU A 348 23.27 52.69 12.46
C GLU A 348 22.43 52.78 11.17
N PHE A 349 23.04 53.18 10.09
CA PHE A 349 22.42 53.16 8.76
C PHE A 349 22.40 51.75 8.25
N MET A 350 21.24 51.07 8.42
CA MET A 350 21.05 49.68 8.14
C MET A 350 20.44 49.49 6.74
N VAL A 351 21.13 48.80 5.83
CA VAL A 351 20.62 48.51 4.50
C VAL A 351 20.25 47.02 4.45
N LYS A 352 19.07 46.74 3.88
CA LYS A 352 18.61 45.39 3.65
C LYS A 352 18.98 44.96 2.23
N PHE A 353 19.57 43.82 2.10
CA PHE A 353 19.83 43.21 0.80
C PHE A 353 19.96 41.71 0.92
N TRP A 354 19.60 40.98 -0.11
CA TRP A 354 19.80 39.54 -0.20
C TRP A 354 20.14 39.10 -1.62
N SER A 355 20.62 37.88 -1.77
CA SER A 355 21.06 37.29 -3.04
C SER A 355 22.03 38.22 -3.84
N MET A 356 22.78 39.04 -3.14
CA MET A 356 23.82 39.88 -3.74
C MET A 356 25.14 39.10 -3.75
N LYS A 357 25.86 39.09 -4.88
CA LYS A 357 27.20 38.53 -4.99
C LYS A 357 28.24 39.53 -4.50
N GLU A 358 28.12 40.77 -4.94
CA GLU A 358 28.94 41.89 -4.54
C GLU A 358 28.09 43.15 -4.43
N ILE A 359 28.42 44.00 -3.49
CA ILE A 359 27.69 45.26 -3.25
C ILE A 359 28.64 46.32 -2.72
N LYS A 360 28.44 47.55 -3.18
CA LYS A 360 29.14 48.75 -2.74
C LYS A 360 28.13 49.85 -2.46
N ILE A 361 28.17 50.43 -1.27
CA ILE A 361 27.32 51.52 -0.84
C ILE A 361 28.20 52.72 -0.49
N SER A 362 27.95 53.83 -1.19
CA SER A 362 28.66 55.08 -1.02
C SER A 362 27.72 56.16 -0.46
N VAL A 363 28.17 56.83 0.58
CA VAL A 363 27.40 57.90 1.25
C VAL A 363 28.02 59.24 1.01
N PHE A 364 27.21 60.22 0.63
CA PHE A 364 27.64 61.56 0.25
C PHE A 364 26.90 62.65 1.07
N ASN A 365 27.54 63.79 1.31
CA ASN A 365 26.84 64.95 1.81
C ASN A 365 26.10 65.68 0.71
N ARG A 366 25.30 66.74 1.05
CA ARG A 366 24.51 67.53 0.12
C ARG A 366 25.35 68.24 -0.99
N TRP A 367 26.62 68.35 -0.82
CA TRP A 367 27.56 68.95 -1.83
C TRP A 367 28.26 67.92 -2.71
N GLY A 368 27.86 66.65 -2.62
CA GLY A 368 28.45 65.56 -3.39
C GLY A 368 29.80 65.06 -2.88
N LYS A 369 30.26 65.51 -1.68
CA LYS A 369 31.50 65.00 -1.08
C LYS A 369 31.27 63.61 -0.53
N LEU A 370 32.06 62.60 -0.94
CA LEU A 370 32.10 61.27 -0.43
C LEU A 370 32.45 61.27 1.09
N LEU A 371 31.65 60.66 1.91
CA LEU A 371 31.83 60.61 3.36
C LEU A 371 32.20 59.20 3.86
N HIS A 372 31.58 58.19 3.28
CA HIS A 372 31.78 56.81 3.66
C HIS A 372 31.56 55.87 2.49
N VAL A 373 32.28 54.75 2.50
CA VAL A 373 32.11 53.63 1.54
C VAL A 373 32.07 52.35 2.36
N TRP A 374 31.07 51.61 2.14
CA TRP A 374 30.96 50.24 2.60
C TRP A 374 30.88 49.32 1.38
N GLU A 375 31.65 48.23 1.39
CA GLU A 375 31.63 47.26 0.30
C GLU A 375 31.82 45.84 0.84
N SER A 376 31.17 44.88 0.17
CA SER A 376 31.33 43.48 0.45
C SER A 376 31.38 42.70 -0.86
N ASN A 377 32.35 41.81 -0.96
CA ASN A 377 32.50 40.86 -2.05
C ASN A 377 32.19 39.47 -1.52
N ASN A 378 31.44 38.70 -2.29
CA ASN A 378 30.94 37.39 -1.92
C ASN A 378 30.11 37.43 -0.62
N VAL A 379 29.03 38.18 -0.71
CA VAL A 379 28.06 38.33 0.37
C VAL A 379 27.40 36.98 0.64
N ILE A 380 27.51 36.52 1.87
CA ILE A 380 26.84 35.32 2.39
C ILE A 380 26.08 35.76 3.63
N ASN A 381 24.75 35.80 3.54
CA ASN A 381 23.91 36.02 4.70
C ASN A 381 23.61 34.66 5.34
N PHE A 382 24.02 34.49 6.61
CA PHE A 382 23.73 33.30 7.38
C PHE A 382 22.33 33.43 8.00
N GLY A 383 21.30 32.95 7.29
CA GLY A 383 19.96 32.88 7.84
C GLY A 383 18.89 32.59 6.78
N ASN A 384 18.30 31.41 6.84
CA ASN A 384 17.25 30.93 5.94
C ASN A 384 15.85 31.54 6.26
N THR A 385 15.80 32.76 6.75
CA THR A 385 14.52 33.43 7.07
C THR A 385 14.41 34.72 6.28
N ILE A 386 13.23 34.99 5.77
CA ILE A 386 12.81 36.24 5.10
C ILE A 386 13.04 37.48 5.97
N ASP A 387 13.34 37.32 7.24
CA ASP A 387 13.81 38.37 8.15
C ASP A 387 15.30 38.60 7.95
N THR A 388 15.62 39.27 6.84
CA THR A 388 16.96 39.75 6.55
C THR A 388 17.46 40.61 7.71
N VAL A 389 18.58 40.18 8.31
CA VAL A 389 19.30 41.03 9.27
C VAL A 389 19.86 42.20 8.50
N PRO A 390 19.38 43.43 8.72
CA PRO A 390 19.91 44.61 8.06
C PRO A 390 21.41 44.73 8.36
N GLN A 391 22.21 45.02 7.34
CA GLN A 391 23.65 45.22 7.52
C GLN A 391 23.93 46.66 7.93
N ALA A 392 24.68 46.81 9.01
CA ALA A 392 25.18 48.12 9.43
C ALA A 392 26.22 48.62 8.44
N VAL A 393 25.82 49.59 7.65
CA VAL A 393 26.64 50.16 6.58
C VAL A 393 27.42 51.36 7.06
N TRP A 394 26.84 52.17 7.95
CA TRP A 394 27.46 53.38 8.44
C TRP A 394 26.93 53.81 9.81
N ASP A 395 27.83 54.24 10.73
CA ASP A 395 27.50 54.68 12.08
C ASP A 395 27.25 56.19 12.18
N GLY A 396 27.15 56.89 11.07
CA GLY A 396 26.94 58.32 11.04
C GLY A 396 28.15 59.19 11.36
N LYS A 397 29.37 58.58 11.42
CA LYS A 397 30.60 59.32 11.75
C LYS A 397 31.55 59.44 10.56
N VAL A 398 32.32 60.53 10.57
CA VAL A 398 33.45 60.76 9.67
C VAL A 398 34.62 61.24 10.50
N GLY A 399 35.74 60.52 10.47
CA GLY A 399 36.91 60.80 11.30
C GLY A 399 36.61 60.75 12.82
N GLY A 400 35.73 59.85 13.24
CA GLY A 400 35.36 59.65 14.64
C GLY A 400 34.37 60.68 15.22
N LYS A 401 33.92 61.63 14.39
CA LYS A 401 32.92 62.65 14.81
C LYS A 401 31.59 62.43 14.08
N TYR A 402 30.49 62.50 14.77
CA TYR A 402 29.15 62.42 14.19
C TYR A 402 28.91 63.53 13.17
N CYS A 403 28.32 63.18 12.07
CA CYS A 403 27.84 64.11 11.08
C CYS A 403 26.66 64.95 11.60
N THR A 404 26.50 66.16 11.05
CA THR A 404 25.36 67.08 11.42
C THR A 404 24.04 66.52 10.96
N PRO A 405 22.93 66.71 11.72
CA PRO A 405 21.59 66.41 11.24
C PRO A 405 21.33 67.05 9.86
N GLY A 406 20.63 66.31 8.97
CA GLY A 406 20.32 66.80 7.67
C GLY A 406 20.11 65.69 6.65
N VAL A 407 20.10 66.11 5.36
CA VAL A 407 19.93 65.20 4.22
C VAL A 407 21.29 64.74 3.72
N TYR A 408 21.37 63.43 3.51
CA TYR A 408 22.52 62.73 2.94
C TYR A 408 22.09 61.94 1.73
N TYR A 409 23.01 61.65 0.80
CA TYR A 409 22.72 60.92 -0.42
C TYR A 409 23.50 59.63 -0.42
N TYR A 410 22.93 58.61 -1.07
CA TYR A 410 23.59 57.32 -1.23
C TYR A 410 23.60 56.90 -2.70
N VAL A 411 24.59 56.07 -3.05
CA VAL A 411 24.63 55.30 -4.30
C VAL A 411 24.96 53.87 -3.91
N VAL A 412 24.09 52.96 -4.34
CA VAL A 412 24.33 51.50 -4.23
C VAL A 412 24.63 50.98 -5.62
N GLU A 413 25.73 50.20 -5.72
CA GLU A 413 26.15 49.50 -6.92
C GLU A 413 26.47 48.08 -6.56
N GLY A 414 26.11 47.09 -7.39
CA GLY A 414 26.44 45.69 -7.13
C GLY A 414 25.98 44.77 -8.23
N ILE A 415 26.29 43.47 -8.03
CA ILE A 415 25.87 42.40 -8.93
C ILE A 415 25.14 41.36 -8.06
N GLY A 416 23.94 41.05 -8.45
CA GLY A 416 23.16 39.97 -7.81
C GLY A 416 23.62 38.58 -8.24
N ARG A 417 23.24 37.56 -7.47
CA ARG A 417 23.42 36.16 -7.85
C ARG A 417 22.47 35.73 -8.99
N ASP A 418 21.50 36.57 -9.33
CA ASP A 418 20.70 36.54 -10.54
C ASP A 418 21.42 37.13 -11.78
N LYS A 419 22.72 37.50 -11.65
CA LYS A 419 23.57 38.14 -12.65
C LYS A 419 23.08 39.53 -13.05
N VAL A 420 22.12 40.11 -12.34
CA VAL A 420 21.59 41.48 -12.60
C VAL A 420 22.48 42.50 -11.89
N ARG A 421 22.90 43.53 -12.68
CA ARG A 421 23.54 44.70 -12.08
C ARG A 421 22.48 45.56 -11.40
N LYS A 422 22.72 45.87 -10.15
CA LYS A 422 21.90 46.78 -9.34
C LYS A 422 22.62 48.09 -9.20
N ARG A 423 21.91 49.16 -9.55
CA ARG A 423 22.36 50.53 -9.28
C ARG A 423 21.15 51.34 -8.86
N THR A 424 21.18 51.81 -7.61
CA THR A 424 20.14 52.70 -7.08
C THR A 424 20.78 53.87 -6.36
N SER A 425 20.12 54.99 -6.35
CA SER A 425 20.58 56.21 -5.65
C SER A 425 19.38 56.89 -5.00
N GLY A 426 19.60 57.56 -3.95
CA GLY A 426 18.56 58.28 -3.24
C GLY A 426 19.12 59.13 -2.13
N PHE A 427 18.26 59.54 -1.23
CA PHE A 427 18.63 60.33 -0.07
C PHE A 427 18.01 59.70 1.20
N PHE A 428 18.59 60.03 2.34
CA PHE A 428 18.07 59.68 3.67
C PHE A 428 18.27 60.88 4.64
N HIS A 429 17.50 60.87 5.67
CA HIS A 429 17.60 61.88 6.74
C HIS A 429 18.41 61.30 7.92
N LEU A 430 19.37 62.09 8.40
CA LEU A 430 20.06 61.82 9.65
C LEU A 430 19.50 62.80 10.71
N PHE A 431 18.92 62.27 11.78
CA PHE A 431 18.47 63.02 12.93
C PHE A 431 19.24 62.59 14.17
N ARG A 432 19.44 63.52 15.12
CA ARG A 432 20.16 63.26 16.38
C ARG A 432 19.45 63.72 17.60
N ASP A 433 18.27 64.31 17.43
CA ASP A 433 17.47 64.78 18.56
C ASP A 433 16.84 63.57 19.27
N LYS A 434 16.89 63.62 20.63
CA LYS A 434 16.28 62.62 21.48
C LYS A 434 14.79 62.79 21.55
#